data_63873ece1ebabec221a14deb52fd0d6f
#
_entry.id   63873ece1ebabec221a14deb52fd0d6f
#
_cell.length_a   1.000
_cell.length_b   1.000
_cell.length_c   1.000
_cell.angle_alpha   90.00
_cell.angle_beta   90.00
_cell.angle_gamma   90.00
#
_symmetry.space_group_name_H-M   'P 1'
#
loop_
_entity.id
_entity.type
_entity.pdbx_description
1 polymer ?
#
loop_
_entity_poly.entity_id
_entity_poly.type
_entity_poly.pdbx_seq_one_letter_code
_entity_poly.pdbx_strand_id
1 'polypeptide(L)'
;DKVRDVEIIALPLDDYRVTVMVDYNSPVLGSQHASLNKLTDFYEQISDARTFCFLHEIEELYKQDLIKGGDISNAIVVVDRMVKPGELDHLAHLLNKPKVEVEKEGILNNVSLRYKNEPARHKLLDIVGDLALVGRPIKAQIMAARPGHAANIAFARKLKKIIQKTSHSKIPQYDPKIPPVMDINKIGKILPHRYPFLLIDKIFHLDDESVGGIKNVTYNEPFFQGHFPGNPVMPGVLQVEAMAQIGGILALNSVPDPENYWTYFLGIDNFKFKKMVFPGDTLIFKCELLEPIRRGFVKMSGVAYIGNQLVCEGNMTAVLVKKE
;
A
#
# COMPACT_ATOMS: atom_id res chain seq x y z
N ASP A 1 -2.36 -2.99 20.95
CA ASP A 1 -1.45 -3.51 21.98
C ASP A 1 -2.24 -3.64 23.29
N LYS A 2 -2.55 -4.88 23.67
CA LYS A 2 -3.39 -5.18 24.85
C LYS A 2 -2.75 -4.75 26.18
N VAL A 3 -1.43 -4.63 26.23
CA VAL A 3 -0.72 -4.24 27.47
C VAL A 3 -0.81 -2.74 27.71
N ARG A 4 -0.98 -1.93 26.66
CA ARG A 4 -1.05 -0.46 26.75
C ARG A 4 -2.41 0.11 26.39
N ASP A 5 -3.41 -0.74 26.16
CA ASP A 5 -4.76 -0.34 25.72
C ASP A 5 -4.74 0.64 24.53
N VAL A 6 -3.86 0.37 23.57
CA VAL A 6 -3.70 1.15 22.33
C VAL A 6 -4.39 0.44 21.19
N GLU A 7 -5.24 1.15 20.48
CA GLU A 7 -5.91 0.66 19.28
C GLU A 7 -5.61 1.57 18.09
N ILE A 8 -5.18 1.00 16.96
CA ILE A 8 -4.99 1.72 15.70
C ILE A 8 -5.67 0.92 14.59
N ILE A 9 -6.58 1.58 13.89
CA ILE A 9 -7.37 1.01 12.81
C ILE A 9 -7.10 1.81 11.53
N ALA A 10 -6.94 1.12 10.40
CA ALA A 10 -6.95 1.72 9.07
C ALA A 10 -8.14 1.20 8.27
N LEU A 11 -9.00 2.07 7.83
CA LEU A 11 -10.13 1.78 6.95
C LEU A 11 -9.82 2.31 5.54
N PRO A 12 -9.97 1.51 4.49
CA PRO A 12 -9.74 1.98 3.12
C PRO A 12 -10.57 3.23 2.80
N LEU A 13 -9.92 4.24 2.21
CA LEU A 13 -10.55 5.48 1.78
C LEU A 13 -9.71 6.03 0.62
N ASP A 14 -10.31 6.74 -0.32
CA ASP A 14 -9.57 7.34 -1.45
C ASP A 14 -8.70 8.55 -1.05
N ASP A 15 -8.76 8.95 0.21
CA ASP A 15 -8.05 10.08 0.79
C ASP A 15 -7.25 9.63 2.02
N TYR A 16 -6.37 10.50 2.54
CA TYR A 16 -5.65 10.28 3.80
C TYR A 16 -6.26 11.13 4.91
N ARG A 17 -6.85 10.47 5.88
CA ARG A 17 -7.45 11.12 7.07
C ARG A 17 -6.94 10.45 8.33
N VAL A 18 -6.78 11.25 9.39
CA VAL A 18 -6.31 10.77 10.68
C VAL A 18 -7.18 11.34 11.79
N THR A 19 -7.65 10.49 12.69
CA THR A 19 -8.32 10.88 13.93
C THR A 19 -7.62 10.23 15.11
N VAL A 20 -7.28 11.02 16.09
CA VAL A 20 -6.64 10.58 17.33
C VAL A 20 -7.57 10.89 18.50
N MET A 21 -7.75 9.90 19.37
CA MET A 21 -8.43 10.04 20.66
C MET A 21 -7.44 9.68 21.76
N VAL A 22 -7.34 10.53 22.76
CA VAL A 22 -6.45 10.35 23.90
C VAL A 22 -7.23 10.60 25.19
N ASP A 23 -6.95 9.79 26.17
CA ASP A 23 -7.40 9.98 27.53
C ASP A 23 -6.17 9.90 28.43
N TYR A 24 -5.88 11.01 29.07
CA TYR A 24 -4.69 11.14 29.90
C TYR A 24 -4.93 10.74 31.36
N ASN A 25 -6.17 10.42 31.69
CA ASN A 25 -6.59 10.14 33.07
C ASN A 25 -6.09 11.23 34.05
N SER A 26 -6.07 12.47 33.57
CA SER A 26 -5.57 13.65 34.28
C SER A 26 -6.69 14.69 34.42
N PRO A 27 -6.88 15.29 35.58
CA PRO A 27 -7.88 16.34 35.78
C PRO A 27 -7.60 17.60 34.95
N VAL A 28 -6.33 17.81 34.53
CA VAL A 28 -5.91 18.96 33.73
C VAL A 28 -6.16 18.76 32.24
N LEU A 29 -5.84 17.59 31.70
CA LEU A 29 -5.95 17.31 30.27
C LEU A 29 -7.27 16.60 29.89
N GLY A 30 -7.75 15.69 30.76
CA GLY A 30 -8.94 14.89 30.48
C GLY A 30 -8.83 14.08 29.17
N SER A 31 -9.99 13.81 28.59
CA SER A 31 -10.09 13.17 27.27
C SER A 31 -10.09 14.23 26.17
N GLN A 32 -9.27 14.02 25.16
CA GLN A 32 -9.13 14.93 24.02
C GLN A 32 -9.15 14.16 22.70
N HIS A 33 -9.49 14.86 21.64
CA HIS A 33 -9.38 14.33 20.27
C HIS A 33 -8.84 15.40 19.31
N ALA A 34 -8.24 14.93 18.23
CA ALA A 34 -7.84 15.74 17.09
C ALA A 34 -8.08 14.99 15.79
N SER A 35 -8.43 15.70 14.72
CA SER A 35 -8.66 15.12 13.41
C SER A 35 -7.99 15.95 12.33
N LEU A 36 -7.38 15.27 11.36
CA LEU A 36 -6.89 15.83 10.10
C LEU A 36 -7.74 15.22 8.98
N ASN A 37 -8.58 16.04 8.36
CA ASN A 37 -9.50 15.60 7.31
C ASN A 37 -8.92 15.75 5.90
N LYS A 38 -7.97 16.66 5.72
CA LYS A 38 -7.22 16.87 4.47
C LYS A 38 -5.76 17.09 4.80
N LEU A 39 -4.87 16.43 4.06
CA LEU A 39 -3.43 16.57 4.28
C LEU A 39 -2.93 18.00 4.03
N THR A 40 -3.60 18.76 3.18
CA THR A 40 -3.32 20.18 2.92
C THR A 40 -3.43 21.06 4.16
N ASP A 41 -4.29 20.66 5.10
CA ASP A 41 -4.56 21.45 6.32
C ASP A 41 -3.52 21.15 7.44
N PHE A 42 -2.59 20.24 7.20
CA PHE A 42 -1.61 19.78 8.21
C PHE A 42 -0.78 20.93 8.75
N TYR A 43 -0.29 21.81 7.88
CA TYR A 43 0.56 22.93 8.27
C TYR A 43 -0.16 23.89 9.21
N GLU A 44 -1.39 24.27 8.87
CA GLU A 44 -2.16 25.26 9.63
C GLU A 44 -2.77 24.71 10.91
N GLN A 45 -3.12 23.42 10.93
CA GLN A 45 -3.88 22.87 12.04
C GLN A 45 -3.06 22.01 13.01
N ILE A 46 -1.93 21.43 12.57
CA ILE A 46 -1.24 20.38 13.32
C ILE A 46 0.24 20.68 13.54
N SER A 47 0.94 21.23 12.55
CA SER A 47 2.41 21.25 12.50
C SER A 47 3.08 21.98 13.67
N ASP A 48 2.42 22.94 14.27
CA ASP A 48 2.95 23.77 15.35
C ASP A 48 2.56 23.28 16.76
N ALA A 49 1.85 22.11 16.87
CA ALA A 49 1.49 21.53 18.14
C ALA A 49 2.73 21.02 18.89
N ARG A 50 2.96 21.59 20.07
CA ARG A 50 4.14 21.29 20.91
C ARG A 50 4.00 19.95 21.58
N THR A 51 5.14 19.29 21.82
CA THR A 51 5.24 18.11 22.69
C THR A 51 4.88 18.46 24.13
N PHE A 52 4.54 17.45 24.90
CA PHE A 52 4.20 17.62 26.32
C PHE A 52 4.67 16.42 27.13
N CYS A 53 4.87 16.65 28.42
CA CYS A 53 5.11 15.63 29.45
C CYS A 53 4.44 16.04 30.77
N PHE A 54 4.28 15.10 31.66
CA PHE A 54 3.82 15.39 33.02
C PHE A 54 5.02 15.74 33.90
N LEU A 55 4.79 16.61 34.89
CA LEU A 55 5.83 17.06 35.83
C LEU A 55 6.53 15.87 36.51
N HIS A 56 5.77 14.84 36.89
CA HIS A 56 6.30 13.68 37.57
C HIS A 56 7.15 12.75 36.67
N GLU A 57 7.08 12.92 35.36
CA GLU A 57 7.86 12.14 34.38
C GLU A 57 9.22 12.77 34.07
N ILE A 58 9.40 14.08 34.36
CA ILE A 58 10.59 14.82 33.89
C ILE A 58 11.90 14.24 34.45
N GLU A 59 11.94 13.87 35.73
CA GLU A 59 13.15 13.33 36.34
C GLU A 59 13.57 12.00 35.69
N GLU A 60 12.59 11.15 35.36
CA GLU A 60 12.84 9.87 34.73
C GLU A 60 13.29 10.06 33.27
N LEU A 61 12.62 10.94 32.52
CA LEU A 61 12.99 11.29 31.16
C LEU A 61 14.39 11.90 31.09
N TYR A 62 14.76 12.73 32.09
CA TYR A 62 16.10 13.29 32.20
C TYR A 62 17.16 12.22 32.46
N LYS A 63 16.94 11.30 33.43
CA LYS A 63 17.84 10.21 33.75
C LYS A 63 18.07 9.25 32.57
N GLN A 64 17.07 9.09 31.72
CA GLN A 64 17.12 8.22 30.54
C GLN A 64 17.68 8.94 29.29
N ASP A 65 18.14 10.22 29.41
CA ASP A 65 18.62 11.03 28.28
C ASP A 65 17.57 11.15 27.13
N LEU A 66 16.30 11.21 27.48
CA LEU A 66 15.19 11.32 26.53
C LEU A 66 14.77 12.78 26.27
N ILE A 67 15.27 13.74 27.06
CA ILE A 67 15.05 15.18 26.85
C ILE A 67 16.12 15.74 25.90
N LYS A 68 16.15 15.21 24.67
CA LYS A 68 17.08 15.69 23.63
C LYS A 68 16.54 16.93 22.93
N GLY A 69 16.92 18.12 23.41
CA GLY A 69 16.46 19.39 22.84
C GLY A 69 15.08 19.84 23.30
N GLY A 70 14.44 19.12 24.22
CA GLY A 70 13.25 19.59 24.93
C GLY A 70 13.60 20.71 25.90
N ASP A 71 12.95 21.89 25.77
CA ASP A 71 13.05 23.01 26.66
C ASP A 71 11.62 23.45 27.04
N ILE A 72 11.52 24.15 28.17
CA ILE A 72 10.25 24.73 28.64
C ILE A 72 9.63 25.71 27.60
N SER A 73 10.45 26.21 26.67
CA SER A 73 9.96 27.05 25.57
C SER A 73 9.33 26.31 24.43
N ASN A 74 9.69 25.02 24.21
CA ASN A 74 9.22 24.20 23.09
C ASN A 74 8.41 22.96 23.51
N ALA A 75 8.28 22.70 24.81
CA ALA A 75 7.49 21.62 25.38
C ALA A 75 6.49 22.14 26.42
N ILE A 76 5.37 21.46 26.52
CA ILE A 76 4.34 21.75 27.53
C ILE A 76 4.56 20.81 28.71
N VAL A 77 4.77 21.35 29.90
CA VAL A 77 4.84 20.55 31.12
C VAL A 77 3.51 20.66 31.86
N VAL A 78 2.84 19.53 32.03
CA VAL A 78 1.54 19.44 32.68
C VAL A 78 1.73 19.12 34.16
N VAL A 79 1.15 19.96 34.99
CA VAL A 79 1.14 19.81 36.46
C VAL A 79 -0.24 19.33 36.88
N ASP A 80 -0.37 18.03 37.07
CA ASP A 80 -1.64 17.34 37.35
C ASP A 80 -1.85 16.94 38.81
N ARG A 81 -0.95 17.42 39.68
CA ARG A 81 -0.98 17.21 41.12
C ARG A 81 -0.41 18.38 41.88
N MET A 82 -0.69 18.44 43.18
CA MET A 82 -0.05 19.44 44.05
C MET A 82 1.46 19.27 44.04
N VAL A 83 2.16 20.39 43.84
CA VAL A 83 3.62 20.47 43.83
C VAL A 83 4.14 20.39 45.27
N LYS A 84 5.15 19.60 45.51
CA LYS A 84 5.79 19.49 46.84
C LYS A 84 6.70 20.66 47.08
N PRO A 85 6.89 21.11 48.37
CA PRO A 85 7.86 22.12 48.70
C PRO A 85 9.27 21.80 48.19
N GLY A 86 9.94 22.75 47.52
CA GLY A 86 11.27 22.59 46.94
C GLY A 86 11.34 21.82 45.60
N GLU A 87 10.23 21.24 45.13
CA GLU A 87 10.21 20.48 43.86
C GLU A 87 10.42 21.38 42.63
N LEU A 88 9.87 22.60 42.66
CA LEU A 88 10.09 23.56 41.56
C LEU A 88 11.52 24.09 41.54
N ASP A 89 12.15 24.29 42.70
CA ASP A 89 13.56 24.72 42.78
C ASP A 89 14.49 23.59 42.28
N HIS A 90 14.20 22.36 42.65
CA HIS A 90 14.93 21.18 42.13
C HIS A 90 14.78 21.06 40.62
N LEU A 91 13.58 21.26 40.08
CA LEU A 91 13.31 21.22 38.66
C LEU A 91 14.01 22.37 37.90
N ALA A 92 14.01 23.58 38.46
CA ALA A 92 14.72 24.74 37.92
C ALA A 92 16.23 24.45 37.81
N HIS A 93 16.81 23.83 38.83
CA HIS A 93 18.23 23.43 38.83
C HIS A 93 18.47 22.30 37.78
N LEU A 94 17.61 21.31 37.71
CA LEU A 94 17.72 20.19 36.76
C LEU A 94 17.68 20.66 35.29
N LEU A 95 16.79 21.62 35.01
CA LEU A 95 16.60 22.21 33.66
C LEU A 95 17.53 23.40 33.38
N ASN A 96 18.44 23.75 34.31
CA ASN A 96 19.33 24.88 34.21
C ASN A 96 18.56 26.20 33.92
N LYS A 97 17.46 26.43 34.64
CA LYS A 97 16.62 27.64 34.52
C LYS A 97 16.65 28.46 35.82
N PRO A 98 16.58 29.81 35.76
CA PRO A 98 16.66 30.65 36.93
C PRO A 98 15.48 30.49 37.89
N LYS A 99 14.29 30.21 37.38
CA LYS A 99 13.07 30.03 38.16
C LYS A 99 12.03 29.24 37.36
N VAL A 100 11.24 28.45 38.05
CA VAL A 100 10.07 27.71 37.48
C VAL A 100 8.87 27.98 38.40
N GLU A 101 7.74 28.39 37.84
CA GLU A 101 6.55 28.78 38.57
C GLU A 101 5.31 28.04 38.09
N VAL A 102 4.36 27.80 38.99
CA VAL A 102 3.00 27.33 38.70
C VAL A 102 2.05 28.10 39.61
N GLU A 103 1.18 28.89 39.03
CA GLU A 103 0.16 29.63 39.80
C GLU A 103 -0.98 28.78 40.27
N LYS A 104 -1.32 27.71 39.46
CA LYS A 104 -2.39 26.76 39.76
C LYS A 104 -2.02 25.40 39.16
N GLU A 105 -2.80 24.37 39.52
CA GLU A 105 -2.81 23.12 38.75
C GLU A 105 -3.03 23.46 37.28
N GLY A 106 -2.20 22.90 36.38
CA GLY A 106 -2.32 23.21 34.97
C GLY A 106 -1.01 23.06 34.23
N ILE A 107 -0.49 24.18 33.72
CA ILE A 107 0.71 24.16 32.88
C ILE A 107 1.83 24.96 33.56
N LEU A 108 3.03 24.38 33.56
CA LEU A 108 4.21 25.01 34.14
C LEU A 108 4.49 26.36 33.46
N ASN A 109 4.92 27.35 34.27
CA ASN A 109 5.16 28.74 33.83
C ASN A 109 3.96 29.41 33.17
N ASN A 110 2.74 28.96 33.44
CA ASN A 110 1.49 29.52 32.90
C ASN A 110 1.49 29.70 31.38
N VAL A 111 2.17 28.80 30.66
CA VAL A 111 2.26 28.85 29.19
C VAL A 111 0.89 28.61 28.56
N SER A 112 0.45 29.56 27.74
CA SER A 112 -0.81 29.40 26.99
C SER A 112 -0.69 28.32 25.94
N LEU A 113 -1.70 27.46 25.86
CA LEU A 113 -1.83 26.49 24.77
C LEU A 113 -2.15 27.19 23.46
N ARG A 114 -1.54 26.75 22.37
CA ARG A 114 -1.86 27.22 21.00
C ARG A 114 -3.26 26.77 20.59
N TYR A 115 -3.66 25.59 21.04
CA TYR A 115 -4.97 24.99 20.81
C TYR A 115 -5.49 24.39 22.12
N LYS A 116 -6.81 24.43 22.35
CA LYS A 116 -7.41 23.79 23.53
C LYS A 116 -7.09 22.28 23.65
N ASN A 117 -6.87 21.63 22.50
CA ASN A 117 -6.54 20.21 22.37
C ASN A 117 -5.10 20.01 21.82
N GLU A 118 -4.17 20.90 22.16
CA GLU A 118 -2.80 20.85 21.65
C GLU A 118 -2.11 19.50 21.92
N PRO A 119 -2.24 18.86 23.10
CA PRO A 119 -1.69 17.53 23.34
C PRO A 119 -2.22 16.46 22.37
N ALA A 120 -3.53 16.46 22.04
CA ALA A 120 -4.09 15.54 21.06
C ALA A 120 -3.61 15.84 19.64
N ARG A 121 -3.43 17.11 19.28
CA ARG A 121 -2.84 17.49 17.97
C ARG A 121 -1.39 17.05 17.85
N HIS A 122 -0.61 17.15 18.94
CA HIS A 122 0.75 16.60 18.94
C HIS A 122 0.74 15.07 18.74
N LYS A 123 -0.16 14.33 19.38
CA LYS A 123 -0.29 12.90 19.14
C LYS A 123 -0.72 12.55 17.70
N LEU A 124 -1.48 13.42 17.06
CA LEU A 124 -1.79 13.31 15.65
C LEU A 124 -0.57 13.59 14.77
N LEU A 125 0.24 14.60 15.10
CA LEU A 125 1.51 14.88 14.45
C LEU A 125 2.45 13.67 14.53
N ASP A 126 2.60 13.09 15.73
CA ASP A 126 3.40 11.88 15.97
C ASP A 126 2.99 10.73 15.05
N ILE A 127 1.70 10.39 14.98
CA ILE A 127 1.26 9.26 14.17
C ILE A 127 1.42 9.51 12.67
N VAL A 128 1.23 10.75 12.20
CA VAL A 128 1.48 11.12 10.79
C VAL A 128 2.96 10.93 10.46
N GLY A 129 3.86 11.41 11.32
CA GLY A 129 5.31 11.24 11.16
C GLY A 129 5.74 9.77 11.21
N ASP A 130 5.27 9.01 12.19
CA ASP A 130 5.62 7.60 12.35
C ASP A 130 5.11 6.74 11.18
N LEU A 131 3.93 7.04 10.62
CA LEU A 131 3.38 6.32 9.48
C LEU A 131 4.10 6.67 8.16
N ALA A 132 4.81 7.79 8.08
CA ALA A 132 5.68 8.09 6.92
C ALA A 132 6.79 7.04 6.74
N LEU A 133 7.17 6.31 7.79
CA LEU A 133 8.11 5.18 7.73
C LEU A 133 7.63 4.00 6.88
N VAL A 134 6.35 3.96 6.51
CA VAL A 134 5.82 3.01 5.52
C VAL A 134 6.51 3.20 4.17
N GLY A 135 6.89 4.44 3.82
CA GLY A 135 7.62 4.79 2.61
C GLY A 135 6.76 4.87 1.34
N ARG A 136 5.42 4.90 1.49
CA ARG A 136 4.45 5.07 0.40
C ARG A 136 3.24 5.88 0.88
N PRO A 137 2.55 6.61 -0.01
CA PRO A 137 1.29 7.26 0.32
C PRO A 137 0.26 6.26 0.82
N ILE A 138 -0.49 6.66 1.85
CA ILE A 138 -1.55 5.84 2.45
C ILE A 138 -2.90 6.47 2.06
N LYS A 139 -3.79 5.68 1.49
CA LYS A 139 -5.18 6.02 1.21
C LYS A 139 -6.07 5.31 2.23
N ALA A 140 -6.35 5.96 3.35
CA ALA A 140 -7.12 5.38 4.45
C ALA A 140 -7.59 6.44 5.44
N GLN A 141 -8.69 6.15 6.15
CA GLN A 141 -9.02 6.76 7.42
C GLN A 141 -8.25 6.01 8.51
N ILE A 142 -7.29 6.68 9.16
CA ILE A 142 -6.58 6.16 10.34
C ILE A 142 -7.33 6.64 11.60
N MET A 143 -7.69 5.71 12.45
CA MET A 143 -8.28 6.00 13.76
C MET A 143 -7.37 5.42 14.83
N ALA A 144 -6.93 6.24 15.78
CA ALA A 144 -6.01 5.82 16.81
C ALA A 144 -6.51 6.24 18.21
N ALA A 145 -6.68 5.27 19.09
CA ALA A 145 -6.96 5.48 20.50
C ALA A 145 -5.65 5.31 21.29
N ARG A 146 -5.29 6.33 22.07
CA ARG A 146 -4.09 6.41 22.91
C ARG A 146 -2.77 6.07 22.16
N PRO A 147 -2.53 6.64 20.95
CA PRO A 147 -1.34 6.33 20.17
C PRO A 147 -0.05 6.76 20.88
N GLY A 148 1.04 6.10 20.50
CA GLY A 148 2.39 6.43 20.93
C GLY A 148 3.41 5.81 19.98
N HIS A 149 4.63 6.36 19.92
CA HIS A 149 5.66 5.98 18.94
C HIS A 149 5.85 4.45 18.80
N ALA A 150 5.94 3.71 19.90
CA ALA A 150 6.12 2.26 19.85
C ALA A 150 4.96 1.54 19.13
N ALA A 151 3.71 1.92 19.41
CA ALA A 151 2.53 1.35 18.78
C ALA A 151 2.39 1.81 17.31
N ASN A 152 2.64 3.08 17.03
CA ASN A 152 2.60 3.67 15.69
C ASN A 152 3.62 2.97 14.79
N ILE A 153 4.87 2.80 15.24
CA ILE A 153 5.95 2.12 14.50
C ILE A 153 5.61 0.65 14.29
N ALA A 154 5.04 -0.03 15.31
CA ALA A 154 4.60 -1.42 15.16
C ALA A 154 3.49 -1.55 14.11
N PHE A 155 2.56 -0.59 14.07
CA PHE A 155 1.52 -0.51 13.05
C PHE A 155 2.08 -0.23 11.66
N ALA A 156 3.00 0.75 11.52
CA ALA A 156 3.70 1.03 10.26
C ALA A 156 4.44 -0.20 9.72
N ARG A 157 5.11 -0.98 10.60
CA ARG A 157 5.75 -2.25 10.22
C ARG A 157 4.74 -3.29 9.70
N LYS A 158 3.54 -3.38 10.30
CA LYS A 158 2.47 -4.27 9.81
C LYS A 158 2.00 -3.84 8.42
N LEU A 159 1.75 -2.55 8.21
CA LEU A 159 1.38 -2.01 6.90
C LEU A 159 2.47 -2.31 5.86
N LYS A 160 3.73 -2.06 6.18
CA LYS A 160 4.87 -2.35 5.30
C LYS A 160 4.94 -3.83 4.92
N LYS A 161 4.71 -4.76 5.86
CA LYS A 161 4.65 -6.21 5.59
C LYS A 161 3.47 -6.56 4.65
N ILE A 162 2.30 -5.94 4.82
CA ILE A 162 1.15 -6.15 3.93
C ILE A 162 1.49 -5.66 2.52
N ILE A 163 2.03 -4.45 2.40
CA ILE A 163 2.45 -3.87 1.12
C ILE A 163 3.49 -4.76 0.42
N GLN A 164 4.50 -5.24 1.15
CA GLN A 164 5.51 -6.15 0.61
C GLN A 164 4.88 -7.46 0.13
N LYS A 165 3.99 -8.07 0.92
CA LYS A 165 3.27 -9.28 0.50
C LYS A 165 2.42 -9.02 -0.74
N THR A 166 1.75 -7.88 -0.83
CA THR A 166 0.93 -7.51 -1.99
C THR A 166 1.79 -7.16 -3.20
N SER A 167 2.94 -6.50 -3.00
CA SER A 167 3.90 -6.20 -4.06
C SER A 167 4.65 -7.45 -4.56
N HIS A 168 4.85 -8.44 -3.69
CA HIS A 168 5.40 -9.75 -4.05
C HIS A 168 4.32 -10.76 -4.46
N SER A 169 3.05 -10.44 -4.30
CA SER A 169 1.99 -11.22 -4.90
C SER A 169 2.06 -10.97 -6.41
N LYS A 170 2.60 -11.95 -7.12
CA LYS A 170 2.55 -12.02 -8.58
C LYS A 170 1.12 -12.06 -9.13
N ILE A 171 0.13 -12.07 -8.24
CA ILE A 171 -1.29 -12.17 -8.58
C ILE A 171 -1.75 -10.85 -9.19
N PRO A 172 -2.08 -10.82 -10.46
CA PRO A 172 -2.63 -9.64 -11.09
C PRO A 172 -4.01 -9.33 -10.51
N GLN A 173 -4.24 -8.08 -10.15
CA GLN A 173 -5.55 -7.65 -9.65
C GLN A 173 -6.47 -7.34 -10.82
N TYR A 174 -7.52 -8.13 -10.97
CA TYR A 174 -8.58 -7.91 -11.95
C TYR A 174 -9.90 -7.60 -11.23
N ASP A 175 -10.48 -6.44 -11.51
CA ASP A 175 -11.83 -6.06 -11.06
C ASP A 175 -12.76 -6.03 -12.29
N PRO A 176 -13.77 -6.92 -12.37
CA PRO A 176 -14.70 -6.95 -13.49
C PRO A 176 -15.58 -5.71 -13.61
N LYS A 177 -15.66 -4.86 -12.57
CA LYS A 177 -16.43 -3.61 -12.57
C LYS A 177 -15.69 -2.47 -13.24
N ILE A 178 -14.37 -2.57 -13.39
CA ILE A 178 -13.56 -1.55 -14.04
C ILE A 178 -13.58 -1.80 -15.56
N PRO A 179 -13.86 -0.81 -16.40
CA PRO A 179 -13.79 -0.96 -17.84
C PRO A 179 -12.40 -1.43 -18.29
N PRO A 180 -12.30 -2.40 -19.21
CA PRO A 180 -10.99 -2.88 -19.67
C PRO A 180 -10.27 -1.83 -20.51
N VAL A 181 -8.94 -1.88 -20.51
CA VAL A 181 -8.08 -1.09 -21.41
C VAL A 181 -8.37 -1.42 -22.87
N MET A 182 -8.53 -2.74 -23.14
CA MET A 182 -8.96 -3.24 -24.46
C MET A 182 -10.03 -4.32 -24.30
N ASP A 183 -11.12 -4.16 -25.02
CA ASP A 183 -12.13 -5.17 -25.28
C ASP A 183 -11.73 -6.08 -26.47
N ILE A 184 -12.53 -7.08 -26.76
CA ILE A 184 -12.25 -8.06 -27.84
C ILE A 184 -12.16 -7.38 -29.22
N ASN A 185 -12.90 -6.29 -29.46
CA ASN A 185 -12.86 -5.57 -30.74
C ASN A 185 -11.52 -4.85 -30.93
N LYS A 186 -10.98 -4.22 -29.86
CA LYS A 186 -9.67 -3.59 -29.89
C LYS A 186 -8.56 -4.63 -30.02
N ILE A 187 -8.63 -5.75 -29.29
CA ILE A 187 -7.70 -6.87 -29.37
C ILE A 187 -7.65 -7.41 -30.80
N GLY A 188 -8.81 -7.64 -31.43
CA GLY A 188 -8.90 -8.14 -32.80
C GLY A 188 -8.37 -7.19 -33.89
N LYS A 189 -8.15 -5.90 -33.56
CA LYS A 189 -7.45 -4.96 -34.47
C LYS A 189 -5.95 -5.06 -34.39
N ILE A 190 -5.41 -5.49 -33.25
CA ILE A 190 -3.97 -5.61 -33.00
C ILE A 190 -3.49 -7.03 -33.32
N LEU A 191 -4.14 -8.05 -32.73
CA LEU A 191 -3.77 -9.43 -32.97
C LEU A 191 -4.37 -9.96 -34.28
N PRO A 192 -3.59 -10.72 -35.08
CA PRO A 192 -4.08 -11.32 -36.32
C PRO A 192 -4.99 -12.55 -36.08
N HIS A 193 -4.95 -13.13 -34.89
CA HIS A 193 -5.68 -14.34 -34.52
C HIS A 193 -7.20 -14.14 -34.67
N ARG A 194 -7.90 -15.19 -35.08
CA ARG A 194 -9.36 -15.24 -35.22
C ARG A 194 -9.88 -16.56 -34.65
N TYR A 195 -11.19 -16.67 -34.50
CA TYR A 195 -11.83 -17.92 -34.11
C TYR A 195 -11.35 -19.10 -34.98
N PRO A 196 -11.03 -20.26 -34.43
CA PRO A 196 -11.12 -20.59 -33.00
C PRO A 196 -9.84 -20.32 -32.19
N PHE A 197 -8.86 -19.62 -32.76
CA PHE A 197 -7.52 -19.46 -32.18
C PHE A 197 -7.27 -18.10 -31.49
N LEU A 198 -8.22 -17.18 -31.48
CA LEU A 198 -8.20 -16.01 -30.64
C LEU A 198 -8.72 -16.39 -29.25
N LEU A 199 -7.81 -16.58 -28.29
CA LEU A 199 -8.13 -17.16 -26.98
C LEU A 199 -8.46 -16.16 -25.90
N ILE A 200 -8.00 -14.90 -26.02
CA ILE A 200 -8.10 -13.90 -24.96
C ILE A 200 -9.35 -13.03 -25.12
N ASP A 201 -9.91 -12.55 -24.00
CA ASP A 201 -11.19 -11.81 -23.98
C ASP A 201 -11.01 -10.32 -23.71
N LYS A 202 -10.09 -9.95 -22.78
CA LYS A 202 -9.89 -8.56 -22.33
C LYS A 202 -8.45 -8.32 -21.91
N ILE A 203 -8.01 -7.07 -22.07
CA ILE A 203 -6.81 -6.54 -21.44
C ILE A 203 -7.26 -5.53 -20.39
N PHE A 204 -6.95 -5.77 -19.13
CA PHE A 204 -7.31 -4.89 -18.01
C PHE A 204 -6.16 -3.99 -17.54
N HIS A 205 -4.93 -4.32 -17.90
CA HIS A 205 -3.73 -3.56 -17.62
C HIS A 205 -2.76 -3.58 -18.81
N LEU A 206 -2.18 -2.45 -19.14
CA LEU A 206 -1.14 -2.31 -20.16
C LEU A 206 -0.31 -1.06 -19.85
N ASP A 207 1.00 -1.25 -19.71
CA ASP A 207 2.00 -0.19 -19.65
C ASP A 207 3.20 -0.57 -20.54
N ASP A 208 4.33 0.15 -20.44
CA ASP A 208 5.51 -0.08 -21.29
C ASP A 208 6.26 -1.37 -20.94
N GLU A 209 6.07 -1.93 -19.75
CA GLU A 209 6.83 -3.08 -19.23
C GLU A 209 5.95 -4.31 -18.94
N SER A 210 4.64 -4.13 -18.81
CA SER A 210 3.75 -5.20 -18.40
C SER A 210 2.36 -5.14 -19.01
N VAL A 211 1.72 -6.31 -19.09
CA VAL A 211 0.34 -6.46 -19.57
C VAL A 211 -0.41 -7.46 -18.72
N GLY A 212 -1.69 -7.14 -18.42
CA GLY A 212 -2.62 -8.02 -17.75
C GLY A 212 -3.85 -8.27 -18.59
N GLY A 213 -4.24 -9.54 -18.76
CA GLY A 213 -5.41 -9.91 -19.53
C GLY A 213 -6.13 -11.11 -18.96
N ILE A 214 -7.32 -11.40 -19.49
CA ILE A 214 -8.12 -12.53 -19.08
C ILE A 214 -8.54 -13.42 -20.25
N LYS A 215 -8.74 -14.70 -19.92
CA LYS A 215 -9.50 -15.67 -20.74
C LYS A 215 -10.58 -16.31 -19.88
N ASN A 216 -11.82 -16.23 -20.35
CA ASN A 216 -12.91 -17.03 -19.80
C ASN A 216 -12.91 -18.40 -20.49
N VAL A 217 -12.82 -19.44 -19.70
CA VAL A 217 -12.80 -20.81 -20.23
C VAL A 217 -14.24 -21.33 -20.28
N THR A 218 -14.84 -21.33 -21.47
CA THR A 218 -16.21 -21.82 -21.65
C THR A 218 -16.23 -23.23 -22.18
N TYR A 219 -17.30 -23.98 -21.88
CA TYR A 219 -17.46 -25.36 -22.39
C TYR A 219 -17.59 -25.45 -23.93
N ASN A 220 -17.92 -24.32 -24.57
CA ASN A 220 -18.07 -24.22 -26.02
C ASN A 220 -16.73 -24.13 -26.77
N GLU A 221 -15.61 -24.12 -26.09
CA GLU A 221 -14.30 -24.17 -26.74
C GLU A 221 -14.09 -25.47 -27.53
N PRO A 222 -13.67 -25.40 -28.80
CA PRO A 222 -13.57 -26.59 -29.67
C PRO A 222 -12.66 -27.66 -29.13
N PHE A 223 -11.62 -27.34 -28.39
CA PHE A 223 -10.65 -28.29 -27.86
C PHE A 223 -11.24 -29.24 -26.79
N PHE A 224 -12.37 -28.88 -26.13
CA PHE A 224 -13.01 -29.76 -25.16
C PHE A 224 -13.70 -30.99 -25.81
N GLN A 225 -13.95 -30.96 -27.13
CA GLN A 225 -14.46 -32.13 -27.83
C GLN A 225 -13.46 -33.30 -27.79
N GLY A 226 -12.18 -33.03 -27.76
CA GLY A 226 -11.12 -34.04 -27.77
C GLY A 226 -10.28 -34.11 -26.49
N HIS A 227 -10.29 -33.09 -25.64
CA HIS A 227 -9.38 -33.01 -24.49
C HIS A 227 -10.11 -32.82 -23.14
N PHE A 228 -10.75 -33.83 -22.54
CA PHE A 228 -10.96 -35.17 -22.98
C PHE A 228 -12.48 -35.50 -22.93
N PRO A 229 -13.01 -36.37 -23.74
CA PRO A 229 -14.43 -36.80 -23.66
C PRO A 229 -14.77 -37.25 -22.24
N GLY A 230 -15.78 -36.64 -21.62
CA GLY A 230 -16.20 -36.91 -20.24
C GLY A 230 -15.35 -36.29 -19.12
N ASN A 231 -14.19 -35.72 -19.44
CA ASN A 231 -13.33 -35.03 -18.49
C ASN A 231 -12.67 -33.81 -19.14
N PRO A 232 -13.43 -32.71 -19.33
CA PRO A 232 -12.94 -31.53 -20.05
C PRO A 232 -11.89 -30.76 -19.24
N VAL A 233 -10.67 -30.76 -19.75
CA VAL A 233 -9.55 -29.97 -19.16
C VAL A 233 -8.93 -29.09 -20.25
N MET A 234 -8.68 -27.82 -20.01
CA MET A 234 -8.02 -26.98 -20.99
C MET A 234 -6.57 -27.42 -21.20
N PRO A 235 -6.16 -27.69 -22.46
CA PRO A 235 -4.79 -28.10 -22.77
C PRO A 235 -3.78 -27.08 -22.22
N GLY A 236 -2.73 -27.58 -21.56
CA GLY A 236 -1.65 -26.70 -21.02
C GLY A 236 -0.99 -25.85 -22.12
N VAL A 237 -0.78 -26.42 -23.29
CA VAL A 237 -0.21 -25.69 -24.44
C VAL A 237 -1.08 -24.53 -24.90
N LEU A 238 -2.40 -24.63 -24.77
CA LEU A 238 -3.31 -23.51 -25.07
C LEU A 238 -3.36 -22.47 -23.97
N GLN A 239 -3.00 -22.80 -22.73
CA GLN A 239 -2.77 -21.81 -21.68
C GLN A 239 -1.52 -20.98 -22.00
N VAL A 240 -0.45 -21.62 -22.54
CA VAL A 240 0.76 -20.92 -23.00
C VAL A 240 0.42 -20.01 -24.18
N GLU A 241 -0.36 -20.50 -25.14
CA GLU A 241 -0.80 -19.70 -26.30
C GLU A 241 -1.63 -18.48 -25.85
N ALA A 242 -2.60 -18.64 -24.94
CA ALA A 242 -3.36 -17.51 -24.41
C ALA A 242 -2.45 -16.47 -23.71
N MET A 243 -1.47 -16.95 -22.94
CA MET A 243 -0.47 -16.10 -22.30
C MET A 243 0.37 -15.36 -23.35
N ALA A 244 0.75 -16.04 -24.43
CA ALA A 244 1.51 -15.44 -25.52
C ALA A 244 0.72 -14.38 -26.29
N GLN A 245 -0.56 -14.59 -26.51
CA GLN A 245 -1.42 -13.57 -27.14
C GLN A 245 -1.51 -12.33 -26.27
N ILE A 246 -1.60 -12.46 -24.95
CA ILE A 246 -1.57 -11.33 -24.03
C ILE A 246 -0.20 -10.63 -24.09
N GLY A 247 0.90 -11.39 -24.03
CA GLY A 247 2.25 -10.84 -24.20
C GLY A 247 2.47 -10.18 -25.58
N GLY A 248 1.82 -10.73 -26.61
CA GLY A 248 1.82 -10.16 -27.96
C GLY A 248 1.21 -8.77 -28.05
N ILE A 249 0.17 -8.48 -27.25
CA ILE A 249 -0.38 -7.12 -27.13
C ILE A 249 0.68 -6.16 -26.60
N LEU A 250 1.44 -6.53 -25.56
CA LEU A 250 2.53 -5.69 -25.02
C LEU A 250 3.62 -5.46 -26.08
N ALA A 251 4.03 -6.53 -26.75
CA ALA A 251 5.05 -6.45 -27.80
C ALA A 251 4.62 -5.52 -28.96
N LEU A 252 3.39 -5.70 -29.44
CA LEU A 252 2.83 -4.90 -30.53
C LEU A 252 2.53 -3.45 -30.13
N ASN A 253 2.29 -3.18 -28.84
CA ASN A 253 2.11 -1.81 -28.33
C ASN A 253 3.41 -0.99 -28.38
N SER A 254 4.57 -1.63 -28.56
CA SER A 254 5.87 -0.95 -28.68
C SER A 254 6.16 -0.37 -30.07
N VAL A 255 5.31 -0.65 -31.06
CA VAL A 255 5.45 -0.18 -32.44
C VAL A 255 4.29 0.74 -32.83
N PRO A 256 4.49 1.74 -33.73
CA PRO A 256 3.47 2.72 -34.05
C PRO A 256 2.34 2.16 -34.93
N ASP A 257 2.59 1.09 -35.67
CA ASP A 257 1.71 0.46 -36.65
C ASP A 257 1.57 -1.06 -36.41
N PRO A 258 1.00 -1.49 -35.26
CA PRO A 258 0.99 -2.89 -34.80
C PRO A 258 0.34 -3.86 -35.81
N GLU A 259 -0.63 -3.39 -36.59
CA GLU A 259 -1.31 -4.15 -37.65
C GLU A 259 -0.35 -4.58 -38.77
N ASN A 260 0.79 -3.94 -38.93
CA ASN A 260 1.81 -4.23 -39.95
C ASN A 260 2.92 -5.16 -39.44
N TYR A 261 2.73 -5.80 -38.29
CA TYR A 261 3.71 -6.73 -37.74
C TYR A 261 3.12 -8.12 -37.48
N TRP A 262 3.96 -9.13 -37.63
CA TRP A 262 3.73 -10.47 -37.12
C TRP A 262 4.55 -10.68 -35.85
N THR A 263 4.02 -11.49 -34.92
CA THR A 263 4.76 -11.95 -33.75
C THR A 263 4.94 -13.44 -33.83
N TYR A 264 6.20 -13.90 -33.89
CA TYR A 264 6.52 -15.31 -33.95
C TYR A 264 7.24 -15.79 -32.71
N PHE A 265 6.87 -16.95 -32.21
CA PHE A 265 7.59 -17.60 -31.13
C PHE A 265 8.99 -18.03 -31.57
N LEU A 266 9.99 -17.82 -30.69
CA LEU A 266 11.34 -18.35 -30.81
C LEU A 266 11.66 -19.37 -29.72
N GLY A 267 11.03 -19.25 -28.55
CA GLY A 267 11.29 -20.16 -27.45
C GLY A 267 10.23 -20.08 -26.35
N ILE A 268 10.08 -21.20 -25.65
CA ILE A 268 9.20 -21.37 -24.51
C ILE A 268 10.03 -22.10 -23.44
N ASP A 269 10.34 -21.41 -22.33
CA ASP A 269 11.30 -21.88 -21.36
C ASP A 269 10.69 -21.94 -19.95
N ASN A 270 11.10 -22.94 -19.17
CA ASN A 270 10.78 -23.08 -17.75
C ASN A 270 9.28 -23.10 -17.43
N PHE A 271 8.43 -23.50 -18.39
CA PHE A 271 7.00 -23.59 -18.13
C PHE A 271 6.67 -24.70 -17.13
N LYS A 272 5.82 -24.34 -16.15
CA LYS A 272 5.33 -25.23 -15.10
C LYS A 272 3.83 -25.08 -14.97
N PHE A 273 3.11 -26.19 -15.08
CA PHE A 273 1.68 -26.26 -14.84
C PHE A 273 1.44 -26.75 -13.41
N LYS A 274 0.74 -25.95 -12.61
CA LYS A 274 0.52 -26.17 -11.18
C LYS A 274 -0.89 -26.66 -10.88
N LYS A 275 -1.86 -26.34 -11.78
CA LYS A 275 -3.26 -26.63 -11.59
C LYS A 275 -3.92 -26.89 -12.95
N MET A 276 -4.86 -27.83 -12.97
CA MET A 276 -5.75 -28.05 -14.12
C MET A 276 -6.76 -26.89 -14.22
N VAL A 277 -7.19 -26.61 -15.45
CA VAL A 277 -8.15 -25.57 -15.80
C VAL A 277 -9.37 -26.21 -16.41
N PHE A 278 -10.54 -25.89 -15.90
CA PHE A 278 -11.81 -26.50 -16.29
C PHE A 278 -12.76 -25.49 -16.92
N PRO A 279 -13.78 -25.90 -17.66
CA PRO A 279 -14.87 -25.02 -18.05
C PRO A 279 -15.51 -24.35 -16.86
N GLY A 280 -15.72 -23.02 -16.97
CA GLY A 280 -16.19 -22.15 -15.90
C GLY A 280 -15.11 -21.37 -15.18
N ASP A 281 -13.83 -21.74 -15.34
CA ASP A 281 -12.71 -20.97 -14.80
C ASP A 281 -12.47 -19.66 -15.60
N THR A 282 -11.97 -18.64 -14.92
CA THR A 282 -11.41 -17.44 -15.54
C THR A 282 -9.91 -17.40 -15.25
N LEU A 283 -9.11 -17.50 -16.29
CA LEU A 283 -7.66 -17.32 -16.22
C LEU A 283 -7.32 -15.84 -16.23
N ILE A 284 -6.55 -15.40 -15.24
CA ILE A 284 -6.03 -14.06 -15.10
C ILE A 284 -4.52 -14.11 -15.35
N PHE A 285 -4.07 -13.48 -16.42
CA PHE A 285 -2.68 -13.50 -16.86
C PHE A 285 -1.98 -12.20 -16.53
N LYS A 286 -0.69 -12.29 -16.26
CA LYS A 286 0.25 -11.17 -16.27
C LYS A 286 1.50 -11.58 -17.02
N CYS A 287 1.92 -10.73 -17.97
CA CYS A 287 3.21 -10.86 -18.64
C CYS A 287 4.05 -9.60 -18.37
N GLU A 288 5.34 -9.79 -18.15
CA GLU A 288 6.30 -8.72 -17.88
C GLU A 288 7.54 -8.90 -18.74
N LEU A 289 8.05 -7.80 -19.31
CA LEU A 289 9.33 -7.83 -20.03
C LEU A 289 10.46 -8.21 -19.06
N LEU A 290 11.32 -9.14 -19.46
CA LEU A 290 12.54 -9.49 -18.75
C LEU A 290 13.70 -8.54 -19.10
N GLU A 291 13.65 -7.95 -20.29
CA GLU A 291 14.60 -6.98 -20.79
C GLU A 291 13.88 -6.06 -21.81
N PRO A 292 14.40 -4.84 -22.05
CA PRO A 292 13.82 -3.96 -23.08
C PRO A 292 13.83 -4.60 -24.47
N ILE A 293 12.78 -4.35 -25.24
CA ILE A 293 12.65 -4.87 -26.63
C ILE A 293 13.77 -4.27 -27.49
N ARG A 294 14.54 -5.13 -28.15
CA ARG A 294 15.64 -4.71 -29.00
C ARG A 294 15.61 -5.43 -30.36
N ARG A 295 15.61 -4.64 -31.44
CA ARG A 295 15.56 -5.18 -32.82
C ARG A 295 14.42 -6.15 -33.08
N GLY A 296 13.26 -5.89 -32.42
CA GLY A 296 12.07 -6.76 -32.49
C GLY A 296 12.13 -8.00 -31.60
N PHE A 297 13.24 -8.31 -30.92
CA PHE A 297 13.32 -9.43 -29.98
C PHE A 297 12.67 -9.06 -28.66
N VAL A 298 11.80 -9.96 -28.20
CA VAL A 298 10.98 -9.80 -27.00
C VAL A 298 11.17 -11.00 -26.09
N LYS A 299 11.55 -10.75 -24.85
CA LYS A 299 11.60 -11.77 -23.80
C LYS A 299 10.70 -11.38 -22.64
N MET A 300 9.82 -12.28 -22.24
CA MET A 300 8.83 -12.06 -21.20
C MET A 300 8.79 -13.19 -20.21
N SER A 301 8.51 -12.87 -18.95
CA SER A 301 7.95 -13.83 -18.00
C SER A 301 6.44 -13.73 -18.02
N GLY A 302 5.76 -14.86 -17.85
CA GLY A 302 4.31 -14.91 -17.76
C GLY A 302 3.83 -15.78 -16.59
N VAL A 303 2.72 -15.38 -15.99
CA VAL A 303 2.02 -16.12 -14.94
C VAL A 303 0.52 -16.13 -15.22
N ALA A 304 -0.17 -17.22 -14.86
CA ALA A 304 -1.61 -17.31 -14.94
C ALA A 304 -2.19 -17.76 -13.61
N TYR A 305 -3.33 -17.19 -13.22
CA TYR A 305 -4.05 -17.48 -11.98
C TYR A 305 -5.52 -17.79 -12.23
N ILE A 306 -6.12 -18.59 -11.34
CA ILE A 306 -7.57 -18.71 -11.13
C ILE A 306 -7.82 -18.22 -9.71
N GLY A 307 -8.48 -17.06 -9.57
CA GLY A 307 -8.54 -16.37 -8.29
C GLY A 307 -7.13 -16.11 -7.75
N ASN A 308 -6.80 -16.65 -6.58
CA ASN A 308 -5.50 -16.50 -5.95
C ASN A 308 -4.55 -17.70 -6.16
N GLN A 309 -4.94 -18.68 -6.96
CA GLN A 309 -4.14 -19.90 -7.18
C GLN A 309 -3.35 -19.79 -8.47
N LEU A 310 -2.03 -19.97 -8.39
CA LEU A 310 -1.15 -20.06 -9.55
C LEU A 310 -1.48 -21.31 -10.36
N VAL A 311 -1.76 -21.11 -11.64
CA VAL A 311 -2.10 -22.17 -12.61
C VAL A 311 -0.89 -22.59 -13.43
N CYS A 312 -0.25 -21.62 -14.07
CA CYS A 312 1.01 -21.86 -14.79
C CYS A 312 1.90 -20.63 -14.75
N GLU A 313 3.18 -20.86 -14.96
CA GLU A 313 4.23 -19.84 -15.06
C GLU A 313 5.31 -20.27 -16.04
N GLY A 314 5.99 -19.33 -16.68
CA GLY A 314 7.11 -19.62 -17.56
C GLY A 314 7.64 -18.38 -18.26
N ASN A 315 8.62 -18.59 -19.14
CA ASN A 315 9.23 -17.53 -19.94
C ASN A 315 8.95 -17.79 -21.44
N MET A 316 8.79 -16.70 -22.18
CA MET A 316 8.51 -16.73 -23.61
C MET A 316 9.49 -15.79 -24.34
N THR A 317 9.99 -16.26 -25.47
CA THR A 317 10.80 -15.44 -26.38
C THR A 317 10.10 -15.38 -27.73
N ALA A 318 9.97 -14.18 -28.27
CA ALA A 318 9.34 -13.93 -29.55
C ALA A 318 10.11 -12.89 -30.37
N VAL A 319 9.76 -12.75 -31.63
CA VAL A 319 10.26 -11.69 -32.51
C VAL A 319 9.11 -11.01 -33.24
N LEU A 320 9.18 -9.68 -33.30
CA LEU A 320 8.33 -8.85 -34.16
C LEU A 320 8.95 -8.75 -35.57
N VAL A 321 8.18 -9.11 -36.56
CA VAL A 321 8.59 -9.06 -37.97
C VAL A 321 7.61 -8.18 -38.74
N LYS A 322 8.10 -7.15 -39.42
CA LYS A 322 7.25 -6.28 -40.24
C LYS A 322 6.71 -7.09 -41.43
N LYS A 323 5.43 -6.89 -41.74
CA LYS A 323 4.80 -7.46 -42.94
C LYS A 323 5.41 -6.82 -44.18
N GLU A 324 5.69 -7.63 -45.19
CA GLU A 324 6.13 -7.16 -46.51
C GLU A 324 4.99 -6.48 -47.27
#